data_986054bd947f034871e42019cf47634e
#
_entry.id   986054bd947f034871e42019cf47634e
#
_cell.length_a   1.000
_cell.length_b   1.000
_cell.length_c   1.000
_cell.angle_alpha   90.00
_cell.angle_beta   90.00
_cell.angle_gamma   90.00
#
_symmetry.space_group_name_H-M   'P 1'
#
loop_
_entity.id
_entity.type
_entity.pdbx_description
1 polymer ?
#
loop_
_entity_poly.entity_id
_entity_poly.type
_entity_poly.pdbx_seq_one_letter_code
_entity_poly.pdbx_strand_id
1 'polypeptide(L)'
;MYKQGDITDRNTVTSLLESIQKEFGRVHGIIHCAGIIHDNFILKKSREEFIEVLGPKVQGLVHLDEASSGQDLDFFVLFSSISGSMGNPGQADYATANAFMDAYAAYRNTLVEAQQRRGRTLSIRWPLWKEGGMRIDADTEKLMRQNMGITPLQTESGIQALYQCLTSSKDQVMVLEGEPEKIKAYLAKAVSQTDVRAVEAAGLKLDAGLLYDKTLYHLKALLGEVTRLSVGSIEAQEPLER
;
A
#
# COMPACT_ATOMS: atom_id res chain seq x y z
N MET A 1 -24.49 -8.23 -12.04
CA MET A 1 -24.56 -6.94 -12.77
C MET A 1 -23.15 -6.37 -12.88
N TYR A 2 -22.74 -5.81 -14.02
CA TYR A 2 -21.51 -5.04 -14.21
C TYR A 2 -21.89 -3.57 -14.42
N LYS A 3 -21.20 -2.65 -13.71
CA LYS A 3 -21.32 -1.20 -13.91
C LYS A 3 -19.93 -0.60 -14.01
N GLN A 4 -19.70 0.20 -15.03
CA GLN A 4 -18.49 0.97 -15.20
C GLN A 4 -18.66 2.32 -14.50
N GLY A 5 -17.66 2.75 -13.74
CA GLY A 5 -17.65 4.03 -13.06
C GLY A 5 -16.26 4.36 -12.50
N ASP A 6 -15.98 5.64 -12.36
CA ASP A 6 -14.78 6.13 -11.69
C ASP A 6 -15.08 6.33 -10.21
N ILE A 7 -14.36 5.58 -9.36
CA ILE A 7 -14.55 5.70 -7.90
C ILE A 7 -13.94 6.97 -7.32
N THR A 8 -13.12 7.70 -8.07
CA THR A 8 -12.63 9.02 -7.66
C THR A 8 -13.69 10.11 -7.80
N ASP A 9 -14.78 9.84 -8.54
CA ASP A 9 -15.95 10.71 -8.60
C ASP A 9 -17.00 10.29 -7.55
N ARG A 10 -17.21 11.18 -6.57
CA ARG A 10 -18.16 10.97 -5.48
C ARG A 10 -19.58 10.68 -5.95
N ASN A 11 -20.05 11.39 -7.00
CA ASN A 11 -21.40 11.24 -7.50
C ASN A 11 -21.59 9.86 -8.15
N THR A 12 -20.58 9.40 -8.88
CA THR A 12 -20.58 8.06 -9.47
C THR A 12 -20.66 6.98 -8.39
N VAL A 13 -19.90 7.08 -7.30
CA VAL A 13 -19.94 6.13 -6.19
C VAL A 13 -21.29 6.14 -5.50
N THR A 14 -21.85 7.32 -5.20
CA THR A 14 -23.17 7.46 -4.56
C THR A 14 -24.26 6.82 -5.42
N SER A 15 -24.32 7.17 -6.70
CA SER A 15 -25.31 6.63 -7.64
C SER A 15 -25.19 5.12 -7.82
N LEU A 16 -23.95 4.59 -7.78
CA LEU A 16 -23.69 3.15 -7.84
C LEU A 16 -24.31 2.44 -6.65
N LEU A 17 -24.03 2.88 -5.43
CA LEU A 17 -24.55 2.26 -4.20
C LEU A 17 -26.09 2.36 -4.11
N GLU A 18 -26.65 3.52 -4.45
CA GLU A 18 -28.11 3.70 -4.52
C GLU A 18 -28.77 2.73 -5.52
N SER A 19 -28.15 2.55 -6.68
CA SER A 19 -28.66 1.62 -7.69
C SER A 19 -28.60 0.16 -7.24
N ILE A 20 -27.53 -0.24 -6.53
CA ILE A 20 -27.38 -1.58 -5.97
C ILE A 20 -28.46 -1.79 -4.88
N GLN A 21 -28.61 -0.81 -4.01
CA GLN A 21 -29.62 -0.88 -2.95
C GLN A 21 -31.04 -0.99 -3.52
N LYS A 22 -31.34 -0.21 -4.57
CA LYS A 22 -32.66 -0.26 -5.24
C LYS A 22 -32.93 -1.61 -5.88
N GLU A 23 -31.90 -2.26 -6.45
CA GLU A 23 -32.07 -3.52 -7.18
C GLU A 23 -32.04 -4.74 -6.26
N PHE A 24 -31.17 -4.74 -5.24
CA PHE A 24 -30.91 -5.90 -4.38
C PHE A 24 -31.36 -5.70 -2.93
N GLY A 25 -31.85 -4.51 -2.57
CA GLY A 25 -32.37 -4.19 -1.23
C GLY A 25 -31.28 -3.84 -0.20
N ARG A 26 -30.13 -4.50 -0.22
CA ARG A 26 -29.04 -4.28 0.75
C ARG A 26 -27.66 -4.50 0.10
N VAL A 27 -26.69 -3.70 0.52
CA VAL A 27 -25.26 -3.97 0.29
C VAL A 27 -24.72 -4.67 1.52
N HIS A 28 -24.28 -5.93 1.39
CA HIS A 28 -23.77 -6.73 2.51
C HIS A 28 -22.30 -6.46 2.79
N GLY A 29 -21.51 -6.15 1.78
CA GLY A 29 -20.10 -5.90 1.95
C GLY A 29 -19.47 -5.20 0.76
N ILE A 30 -18.32 -4.62 0.99
CA ILE A 30 -17.53 -3.95 -0.02
C ILE A 30 -16.13 -4.59 -0.04
N ILE A 31 -15.67 -4.92 -1.24
CA ILE A 31 -14.26 -5.33 -1.48
C ILE A 31 -13.65 -4.31 -2.43
N HIS A 32 -12.79 -3.46 -1.89
CA HIS A 32 -12.14 -2.41 -2.65
C HIS A 32 -10.80 -2.89 -3.21
N CYS A 33 -10.78 -3.21 -4.52
CA CYS A 33 -9.60 -3.68 -5.24
C CYS A 33 -9.10 -2.68 -6.29
N ALA A 34 -9.77 -1.55 -6.46
CA ALA A 34 -9.39 -0.59 -7.49
C ALA A 34 -8.03 0.04 -7.19
N GLY A 35 -7.23 0.20 -8.22
CA GLY A 35 -5.90 0.81 -8.14
C GLY A 35 -5.26 0.85 -9.51
N ILE A 36 -4.35 1.77 -9.67
CA ILE A 36 -3.48 1.91 -10.85
C ILE A 36 -2.03 2.03 -10.39
N ILE A 37 -1.11 1.81 -11.29
CA ILE A 37 0.33 1.96 -11.06
C ILE A 37 0.94 2.83 -12.17
N HIS A 38 1.87 3.70 -11.78
CA HIS A 38 2.74 4.46 -12.65
C HIS A 38 4.16 4.33 -12.11
N ASP A 39 4.79 3.16 -12.33
CA ASP A 39 6.10 2.86 -11.75
C ASP A 39 7.18 3.77 -12.34
N ASN A 40 7.79 4.56 -11.48
CA ASN A 40 8.90 5.45 -11.83
C ASN A 40 9.65 5.86 -10.55
N PHE A 41 10.94 6.12 -10.66
CA PHE A 41 11.70 6.68 -9.53
C PHE A 41 11.13 8.04 -9.11
N ILE A 42 11.07 8.30 -7.81
CA ILE A 42 10.47 9.51 -7.24
C ILE A 42 11.05 10.79 -7.83
N LEU A 43 12.33 10.79 -8.21
CA LEU A 43 13.02 11.92 -8.84
C LEU A 43 12.51 12.24 -10.26
N LYS A 44 11.90 11.26 -10.94
CA LYS A 44 11.38 11.39 -12.30
C LYS A 44 9.85 11.43 -12.35
N LYS A 45 9.21 11.21 -11.20
CA LYS A 45 7.75 11.13 -11.08
C LYS A 45 7.13 12.52 -11.11
N SER A 46 6.15 12.74 -11.98
CA SER A 46 5.37 13.97 -11.96
C SER A 46 4.38 13.99 -10.78
N ARG A 47 3.92 15.19 -10.45
CA ARG A 47 2.88 15.37 -9.43
C ARG A 47 1.55 14.73 -9.89
N GLU A 48 1.26 14.83 -11.16
CA GLU A 48 0.05 14.31 -11.80
C GLU A 48 0.02 12.77 -11.68
N GLU A 49 1.09 12.08 -12.08
CA GLU A 49 1.23 10.62 -11.93
C GLU A 49 1.05 10.19 -10.46
N PHE A 50 1.63 10.95 -9.52
CA PHE A 50 1.49 10.67 -8.09
C PHE A 50 0.03 10.78 -7.63
N ILE A 51 -0.69 11.83 -8.03
CA ILE A 51 -2.09 12.06 -7.70
C ILE A 51 -2.99 10.98 -8.34
N GLU A 52 -2.74 10.61 -9.59
CA GLU A 52 -3.49 9.57 -10.29
C GLU A 52 -3.42 8.23 -9.55
N VAL A 53 -2.23 7.83 -9.08
CA VAL A 53 -2.05 6.57 -8.32
C VAL A 53 -2.74 6.63 -6.95
N LEU A 54 -2.71 7.78 -6.28
CA LEU A 54 -3.40 7.97 -5.01
C LEU A 54 -4.94 7.96 -5.18
N GLY A 55 -5.46 8.48 -6.28
CA GLY A 55 -6.89 8.71 -6.50
C GLY A 55 -7.76 7.52 -6.11
N PRO A 56 -7.66 6.36 -6.75
CA PRO A 56 -8.53 5.22 -6.46
C PRO A 56 -8.42 4.73 -5.03
N LYS A 57 -7.22 4.70 -4.45
CA LYS A 57 -6.97 4.10 -3.13
C LYS A 57 -7.18 5.08 -1.97
N VAL A 58 -7.12 6.37 -2.21
CA VAL A 58 -7.33 7.41 -1.19
C VAL A 58 -8.72 8.03 -1.35
N GLN A 59 -8.95 8.77 -2.44
CA GLN A 59 -10.24 9.42 -2.68
C GLN A 59 -11.36 8.39 -2.87
N GLY A 60 -11.12 7.37 -3.70
CA GLY A 60 -12.09 6.31 -3.94
C GLY A 60 -12.50 5.57 -2.68
N LEU A 61 -11.55 5.27 -1.80
CA LEU A 61 -11.84 4.65 -0.50
C LEU A 61 -12.72 5.55 0.38
N VAL A 62 -12.38 6.85 0.49
CA VAL A 62 -13.16 7.81 1.28
C VAL A 62 -14.58 7.94 0.72
N HIS A 63 -14.73 8.03 -0.60
CA HIS A 63 -16.06 8.11 -1.23
C HIS A 63 -16.89 6.84 -1.01
N LEU A 64 -16.28 5.65 -1.07
CA LEU A 64 -16.96 4.38 -0.76
C LEU A 64 -17.41 4.33 0.70
N ASP A 65 -16.57 4.75 1.65
CA ASP A 65 -16.93 4.78 3.07
C ASP A 65 -18.05 5.78 3.36
N GLU A 66 -17.95 6.99 2.82
CA GLU A 66 -18.98 8.02 3.02
C GLU A 66 -20.32 7.62 2.40
N ALA A 67 -20.30 7.15 1.16
CA ALA A 67 -21.51 6.74 0.46
C ALA A 67 -22.18 5.49 1.07
N SER A 68 -21.40 4.61 1.72
CA SER A 68 -21.90 3.45 2.44
C SER A 68 -22.17 3.69 3.93
N SER A 69 -22.03 4.90 4.43
CA SER A 69 -22.15 5.21 5.87
C SER A 69 -23.52 4.82 6.49
N GLY A 70 -24.58 4.90 5.70
CA GLY A 70 -25.93 4.48 6.10
C GLY A 70 -26.26 3.02 5.82
N GLN A 71 -25.33 2.23 5.24
CA GLN A 71 -25.55 0.82 4.91
C GLN A 71 -25.21 -0.07 6.11
N ASP A 72 -25.98 -1.15 6.26
CA ASP A 72 -25.72 -2.18 7.28
C ASP A 72 -24.76 -3.24 6.69
N LEU A 73 -23.50 -2.85 6.53
CA LEU A 73 -22.45 -3.73 5.99
C LEU A 73 -22.07 -4.80 7.00
N ASP A 74 -21.77 -6.00 6.52
CA ASP A 74 -21.19 -7.09 7.29
C ASP A 74 -19.66 -6.96 7.32
N PHE A 75 -19.03 -6.48 6.22
CA PHE A 75 -17.59 -6.28 6.11
C PHE A 75 -17.23 -5.17 5.10
N PHE A 76 -16.01 -4.63 5.26
CA PHE A 76 -15.36 -3.70 4.33
C PHE A 76 -13.91 -4.14 4.14
N VAL A 77 -13.57 -4.74 3.01
CA VAL A 77 -12.23 -5.29 2.73
C VAL A 77 -11.47 -4.38 1.78
N LEU A 78 -10.22 -4.09 2.15
CA LEU A 78 -9.28 -3.27 1.38
C LEU A 78 -8.17 -4.15 0.84
N PHE A 79 -7.98 -4.14 -0.48
CA PHE A 79 -6.87 -4.80 -1.14
C PHE A 79 -5.66 -3.86 -1.17
N SER A 80 -4.92 -3.88 -0.08
CA SER A 80 -3.65 -3.19 0.08
C SER A 80 -2.50 -4.01 -0.52
N SER A 81 -1.27 -3.61 -0.27
CA SER A 81 -0.05 -4.27 -0.76
C SER A 81 1.02 -4.31 0.32
N ILE A 82 1.89 -5.31 0.25
CA ILE A 82 3.11 -5.37 1.06
C ILE A 82 4.01 -4.14 0.85
N SER A 83 3.93 -3.50 -0.33
CA SER A 83 4.67 -2.26 -0.63
C SER A 83 4.30 -1.12 0.32
N GLY A 84 3.08 -1.07 0.86
CA GLY A 84 2.65 -0.08 1.86
C GLY A 84 3.43 -0.18 3.18
N SER A 85 3.97 -1.35 3.51
CA SER A 85 4.75 -1.59 4.74
C SER A 85 6.24 -1.68 4.52
N MET A 86 6.66 -2.25 3.37
CA MET A 86 8.07 -2.54 3.08
C MET A 86 8.69 -1.50 2.15
N GLY A 87 7.86 -0.69 1.48
CA GLY A 87 8.30 0.11 0.35
C GLY A 87 8.59 -0.74 -0.88
N ASN A 88 8.73 -0.10 -2.03
CA ASN A 88 9.25 -0.70 -3.24
C ASN A 88 9.90 0.39 -4.10
N PRO A 89 11.17 0.26 -4.51
CA PRO A 89 11.80 1.23 -5.40
C PRO A 89 10.95 1.46 -6.66
N GLY A 90 10.73 2.72 -7.02
CA GLY A 90 9.88 3.10 -8.16
C GLY A 90 8.38 3.17 -7.87
N GLN A 91 7.93 2.82 -6.67
CA GLN A 91 6.51 2.77 -6.29
C GLN A 91 6.19 3.65 -5.07
N ALA A 92 6.80 4.82 -4.94
CA ALA A 92 6.60 5.68 -3.76
C ALA A 92 5.13 6.11 -3.58
N ASP A 93 4.44 6.45 -4.67
CA ASP A 93 3.00 6.76 -4.72
C ASP A 93 2.13 5.55 -4.38
N TYR A 94 2.40 4.41 -5.01
CA TYR A 94 1.68 3.17 -4.77
C TYR A 94 1.85 2.68 -3.32
N ALA A 95 3.08 2.75 -2.78
CA ALA A 95 3.34 2.44 -1.39
C ALA A 95 2.57 3.39 -0.44
N THR A 96 2.58 4.70 -0.72
CA THR A 96 1.84 5.70 0.04
C THR A 96 0.33 5.43 0.01
N ALA A 97 -0.24 5.14 -1.17
CA ALA A 97 -1.65 4.84 -1.33
C ALA A 97 -2.08 3.59 -0.54
N ASN A 98 -1.27 2.54 -0.56
CA ASN A 98 -1.55 1.32 0.21
C ASN A 98 -1.37 1.52 1.72
N ALA A 99 -0.35 2.27 2.16
CA ALA A 99 -0.17 2.63 3.57
C ALA A 99 -1.36 3.46 4.10
N PHE A 100 -1.92 4.36 3.27
CA PHE A 100 -3.16 5.07 3.62
C PHE A 100 -4.32 4.11 3.84
N MET A 101 -4.55 3.12 2.95
CA MET A 101 -5.61 2.12 3.12
C MET A 101 -5.44 1.36 4.44
N ASP A 102 -4.21 0.99 4.78
CA ASP A 102 -3.91 0.28 6.03
C ASP A 102 -4.27 1.13 7.27
N ALA A 103 -3.86 2.39 7.28
CA ALA A 103 -4.18 3.31 8.37
C ALA A 103 -5.69 3.61 8.44
N TYR A 104 -6.35 3.74 7.27
CA TYR A 104 -7.78 4.00 7.18
C TYR A 104 -8.61 2.82 7.73
N ALA A 105 -8.16 1.58 7.56
CA ALA A 105 -8.85 0.41 8.13
C ALA A 105 -8.94 0.52 9.66
N ALA A 106 -7.84 0.85 10.34
CA ALA A 106 -7.84 1.05 11.78
C ALA A 106 -8.73 2.23 12.19
N TYR A 107 -8.61 3.37 11.49
CA TYR A 107 -9.46 4.54 11.73
C TYR A 107 -10.96 4.21 11.57
N ARG A 108 -11.35 3.57 10.44
CA ARG A 108 -12.75 3.22 10.21
C ARG A 108 -13.30 2.26 11.27
N ASN A 109 -12.48 1.36 11.81
CA ASN A 109 -12.90 0.47 12.89
C ASN A 109 -13.17 1.23 14.20
N THR A 110 -12.50 2.35 14.49
CA THR A 110 -12.89 3.22 15.62
C THR A 110 -14.29 3.82 15.40
N LEU A 111 -14.66 4.14 14.15
CA LEU A 111 -16.02 4.60 13.82
C LEU A 111 -17.06 3.46 13.95
N VAL A 112 -16.67 2.21 13.66
CA VAL A 112 -17.53 1.05 13.88
C VAL A 112 -17.78 0.82 15.37
N GLU A 113 -16.73 0.90 16.19
CA GLU A 113 -16.85 0.82 17.66
C GLU A 113 -17.73 1.93 18.24
N ALA A 114 -17.61 3.15 17.69
CA ALA A 114 -18.46 4.30 18.03
C ALA A 114 -19.88 4.23 17.42
N GLN A 115 -20.24 3.14 16.73
CA GLN A 115 -21.54 2.94 16.04
C GLN A 115 -21.83 3.96 14.93
N GLN A 116 -20.83 4.66 14.43
CA GLN A 116 -20.93 5.61 13.32
C GLN A 116 -20.78 4.95 11.95
N ARG A 117 -20.33 3.72 11.92
CA ARG A 117 -20.21 2.86 10.73
C ARG A 117 -20.67 1.44 11.05
N ARG A 118 -20.94 0.66 10.01
CA ARG A 118 -21.24 -0.78 10.09
C ARG A 118 -20.26 -1.55 9.24
N GLY A 119 -20.10 -2.84 9.56
CA GLY A 119 -19.17 -3.73 8.86
C GLY A 119 -17.71 -3.44 9.23
N ARG A 120 -17.07 -4.44 9.82
CA ARG A 120 -15.68 -4.34 10.19
C ARG A 120 -14.80 -4.16 8.96
N THR A 121 -13.81 -3.29 9.07
CA THR A 121 -12.83 -3.05 8.00
C THR A 121 -11.61 -3.93 8.19
N LEU A 122 -11.17 -4.55 7.11
CA LEU A 122 -9.96 -5.35 7.05
C LEU A 122 -9.09 -4.91 5.88
N SER A 123 -7.89 -4.46 6.13
CA SER A 123 -6.88 -4.22 5.10
C SER A 123 -5.99 -5.45 4.95
N ILE A 124 -5.92 -5.99 3.73
CA ILE A 124 -5.07 -7.13 3.41
C ILE A 124 -3.92 -6.64 2.54
N ARG A 125 -2.69 -6.77 3.07
CA ARG A 125 -1.46 -6.46 2.37
C ARG A 125 -1.05 -7.65 1.51
N TRP A 126 -1.47 -7.62 0.25
CA TRP A 126 -1.18 -8.67 -0.71
C TRP A 126 0.25 -8.58 -1.26
N PRO A 127 0.92 -9.72 -1.49
CA PRO A 127 2.10 -9.78 -2.33
C PRO A 127 1.71 -9.70 -3.81
N LEU A 128 2.69 -9.81 -4.70
CA LEU A 128 2.41 -9.98 -6.12
C LEU A 128 1.61 -11.27 -6.35
N TRP A 129 0.48 -11.18 -7.05
CA TRP A 129 -0.29 -12.32 -7.50
C TRP A 129 0.25 -12.83 -8.84
N LYS A 130 0.43 -14.15 -8.96
CA LYS A 130 1.00 -14.75 -10.18
C LYS A 130 0.15 -14.50 -11.42
N GLU A 131 -1.17 -14.58 -11.26
CA GLU A 131 -2.15 -14.36 -12.31
C GLU A 131 -2.83 -12.98 -12.18
N GLY A 132 -2.24 -12.06 -11.44
CA GLY A 132 -2.76 -10.72 -11.23
C GLY A 132 -2.52 -9.78 -12.40
N GLY A 133 -3.03 -8.54 -12.28
CA GLY A 133 -2.83 -7.48 -13.28
C GLY A 133 -1.40 -6.93 -13.35
N MET A 134 -0.64 -7.02 -12.25
CA MET A 134 0.78 -6.65 -12.20
C MET A 134 1.66 -7.84 -12.55
N ARG A 135 2.72 -7.59 -13.32
CA ARG A 135 3.69 -8.63 -13.71
C ARG A 135 5.10 -8.12 -13.49
N ILE A 136 5.99 -9.04 -13.14
CA ILE A 136 7.44 -8.83 -13.08
C ILE A 136 8.12 -9.82 -14.02
N ASP A 137 9.33 -9.51 -14.45
CA ASP A 137 10.16 -10.42 -15.21
C ASP A 137 10.74 -11.55 -14.33
N ALA A 138 11.24 -12.62 -14.97
CA ALA A 138 11.75 -13.80 -14.29
C ALA A 138 12.99 -13.51 -13.42
N ASP A 139 13.81 -12.54 -13.80
CA ASP A 139 14.99 -12.17 -13.02
C ASP A 139 14.60 -11.44 -11.73
N THR A 140 13.63 -10.53 -11.79
CA THR A 140 13.05 -9.86 -10.63
C THR A 140 12.36 -10.87 -9.69
N GLU A 141 11.60 -11.85 -10.22
CA GLU A 141 11.01 -12.91 -9.42
C GLU A 141 12.08 -13.73 -8.70
N LYS A 142 13.16 -14.09 -9.41
CA LYS A 142 14.29 -14.83 -8.84
C LYS A 142 14.99 -14.06 -7.72
N LEU A 143 15.23 -12.74 -7.92
CA LEU A 143 15.82 -11.87 -6.90
C LEU A 143 14.93 -11.75 -5.67
N MET A 144 13.63 -11.58 -5.85
CA MET A 144 12.66 -11.51 -4.76
C MET A 144 12.68 -12.81 -3.92
N ARG A 145 12.69 -13.97 -4.58
CA ARG A 145 12.80 -15.25 -3.89
C ARG A 145 14.15 -15.44 -3.18
N GLN A 146 15.26 -15.04 -3.82
CA GLN A 146 16.58 -15.17 -3.22
C GLN A 146 16.78 -14.27 -2.01
N ASN A 147 16.37 -13.00 -2.11
CA ASN A 147 16.64 -11.97 -1.10
C ASN A 147 15.62 -11.96 0.03
N MET A 148 14.35 -12.24 -0.26
CA MET A 148 13.24 -12.13 0.68
C MET A 148 12.59 -13.48 1.01
N GLY A 149 12.83 -14.51 0.21
CA GLY A 149 12.13 -15.78 0.30
C GLY A 149 10.70 -15.75 -0.24
N ILE A 150 10.24 -14.63 -0.80
CA ILE A 150 8.87 -14.41 -1.26
C ILE A 150 8.74 -14.86 -2.71
N THR A 151 7.63 -15.54 -3.02
CA THR A 151 7.22 -15.92 -4.38
C THR A 151 5.87 -15.31 -4.71
N PRO A 152 5.54 -15.14 -6.01
CA PRO A 152 4.21 -14.70 -6.40
C PRO A 152 3.12 -15.63 -5.86
N LEU A 153 2.07 -15.04 -5.29
CA LEU A 153 0.95 -15.73 -4.67
C LEU A 153 0.11 -16.46 -5.73
N GLN A 154 -0.10 -17.75 -5.53
CA GLN A 154 -0.98 -18.52 -6.40
C GLN A 154 -2.45 -18.15 -6.12
N THR A 155 -3.29 -18.18 -7.17
CA THR A 155 -4.71 -17.79 -7.06
C THR A 155 -5.45 -18.63 -6.02
N GLU A 156 -5.23 -19.92 -5.96
CA GLU A 156 -5.88 -20.82 -4.99
C GLU A 156 -5.46 -20.49 -3.55
N SER A 157 -4.16 -20.32 -3.31
CA SER A 157 -3.63 -19.92 -2.00
C SER A 157 -4.17 -18.56 -1.57
N GLY A 158 -4.27 -17.61 -2.52
CA GLY A 158 -4.80 -16.28 -2.26
C GLY A 158 -6.27 -16.27 -1.89
N ILE A 159 -7.10 -17.06 -2.55
CA ILE A 159 -8.52 -17.22 -2.21
C ILE A 159 -8.67 -17.84 -0.82
N GLN A 160 -7.90 -18.88 -0.50
CA GLN A 160 -7.89 -19.48 0.84
C GLN A 160 -7.47 -18.46 1.91
N ALA A 161 -6.41 -17.70 1.64
CA ALA A 161 -5.95 -16.63 2.53
C ALA A 161 -7.02 -15.55 2.74
N LEU A 162 -7.77 -15.16 1.70
CA LEU A 162 -8.88 -14.20 1.82
C LEU A 162 -9.91 -14.67 2.85
N TYR A 163 -10.37 -15.94 2.75
CA TYR A 163 -11.32 -16.50 3.71
C TYR A 163 -10.74 -16.54 5.13
N GLN A 164 -9.49 -16.90 5.30
CA GLN A 164 -8.81 -16.88 6.61
C GLN A 164 -8.72 -15.46 7.16
N CYS A 165 -8.38 -14.48 6.32
CA CYS A 165 -8.32 -13.07 6.72
C CYS A 165 -9.66 -12.54 7.18
N LEU A 166 -10.77 -12.92 6.52
CA LEU A 166 -12.13 -12.52 6.92
C LEU A 166 -12.52 -13.03 8.31
N THR A 167 -11.97 -14.16 8.76
CA THR A 167 -12.18 -14.69 10.12
C THR A 167 -11.24 -14.07 11.17
N SER A 168 -10.23 -13.31 10.73
CA SER A 168 -9.27 -12.65 11.64
C SER A 168 -9.93 -11.53 12.43
N SER A 169 -9.49 -11.34 13.68
CA SER A 169 -9.87 -10.17 14.49
C SER A 169 -8.97 -8.95 14.27
N LYS A 170 -8.04 -8.97 13.31
CA LYS A 170 -7.08 -7.90 13.05
C LYS A 170 -7.61 -6.92 12.01
N ASP A 171 -7.26 -5.64 12.16
CA ASP A 171 -7.61 -4.60 11.17
C ASP A 171 -6.74 -4.68 9.92
N GLN A 172 -5.55 -5.25 10.07
CA GLN A 172 -4.55 -5.36 9.03
C GLN A 172 -3.91 -6.75 9.08
N VAL A 173 -3.79 -7.40 7.93
CA VAL A 173 -3.16 -8.71 7.77
C VAL A 173 -2.23 -8.65 6.56
N MET A 174 -1.04 -9.23 6.70
CA MET A 174 -0.10 -9.40 5.60
C MET A 174 -0.12 -10.86 5.15
N VAL A 175 -0.29 -11.07 3.85
CA VAL A 175 -0.23 -12.39 3.22
C VAL A 175 1.08 -12.51 2.46
N LEU A 176 1.79 -13.60 2.67
CA LEU A 176 3.05 -13.89 1.97
C LEU A 176 3.07 -15.36 1.57
N GLU A 177 3.59 -15.64 0.39
CA GLU A 177 3.85 -17.00 -0.11
C GLU A 177 5.34 -17.16 -0.38
N GLY A 178 5.92 -18.33 -0.06
CA GLY A 178 7.33 -18.59 -0.29
C GLY A 178 7.99 -19.44 0.80
N GLU A 179 9.25 -19.15 1.10
CA GLU A 179 10.10 -19.89 2.04
C GLU A 179 9.97 -19.32 3.47
N PRO A 180 9.24 -19.95 4.41
CA PRO A 180 8.87 -19.34 5.69
C PRO A 180 10.06 -18.85 6.52
N GLU A 181 11.15 -19.59 6.57
CA GLU A 181 12.31 -19.21 7.40
C GLU A 181 13.07 -18.01 6.82
N LYS A 182 13.17 -17.90 5.49
CA LYS A 182 13.75 -16.72 4.86
C LYS A 182 12.86 -15.50 5.04
N ILE A 183 11.54 -15.67 4.87
CA ILE A 183 10.56 -14.60 5.07
C ILE A 183 10.64 -14.06 6.50
N LYS A 184 10.66 -14.94 7.51
CA LYS A 184 10.80 -14.54 8.91
C LYS A 184 12.10 -13.76 9.16
N ALA A 185 13.21 -14.25 8.64
CA ALA A 185 14.51 -13.60 8.77
C ALA A 185 14.53 -12.20 8.11
N TYR A 186 13.93 -12.09 6.91
CA TYR A 186 13.79 -10.82 6.20
C TYR A 186 12.95 -9.81 6.99
N LEU A 187 11.79 -10.22 7.48
CA LEU A 187 10.89 -9.37 8.26
C LEU A 187 11.53 -8.92 9.59
N ALA A 188 12.22 -9.83 10.30
CA ALA A 188 12.92 -9.50 11.53
C ALA A 188 14.01 -8.44 11.30
N LYS A 189 14.76 -8.54 10.19
CA LYS A 189 15.76 -7.54 9.82
C LYS A 189 15.11 -6.18 9.48
N ALA A 190 13.99 -6.16 8.77
CA ALA A 190 13.26 -4.94 8.43
C ALA A 190 12.76 -4.23 9.70
N VAL A 191 12.16 -4.96 10.65
CA VAL A 191 11.68 -4.41 11.93
C VAL A 191 12.83 -3.81 12.75
N SER A 192 13.96 -4.53 12.90
CA SER A 192 15.10 -4.03 13.68
C SER A 192 15.70 -2.73 13.11
N GLN A 193 15.66 -2.55 11.80
CA GLN A 193 16.12 -1.30 11.17
C GLN A 193 15.13 -0.14 11.39
N THR A 194 13.85 -0.41 11.53
CA THR A 194 12.81 0.61 11.74
C THR A 194 12.80 1.09 13.20
N ASP A 195 12.99 0.20 14.16
CA ASP A 195 12.99 0.54 15.59
C ASP A 195 14.17 1.45 15.95
N VAL A 196 15.35 1.22 15.38
CA VAL A 196 16.53 2.08 15.61
C VAL A 196 16.26 3.51 15.11
N ARG A 197 15.60 3.67 13.95
CA ARG A 197 15.26 4.99 13.41
C ARG A 197 14.15 5.70 14.21
N ALA A 198 13.18 4.97 14.74
CA ALA A 198 12.10 5.54 15.56
C ALA A 198 12.59 6.02 16.93
N VAL A 199 13.51 5.30 17.56
CA VAL A 199 14.10 5.68 18.86
C VAL A 199 15.01 6.92 18.71
N GLU A 200 15.77 7.01 17.62
CA GLU A 200 16.58 8.20 17.34
C GLU A 200 15.72 9.44 17.03
N ALA A 201 14.56 9.27 16.38
CA ALA A 201 13.64 10.37 16.07
C ALA A 201 12.88 10.90 17.30
N ALA A 202 12.62 10.07 18.29
CA ALA A 202 11.87 10.46 19.51
C ALA A 202 12.68 11.30 20.53
N GLY A 203 14.00 11.34 20.40
CA GLY A 203 14.90 12.04 21.32
C GLY A 203 15.52 13.33 20.80
N LEU A 204 15.37 13.68 19.54
CA LEU A 204 16.04 14.82 18.92
C LEU A 204 15.14 16.05 18.88
N LYS A 205 15.56 17.16 19.55
CA LYS A 205 15.19 18.50 19.11
C LYS A 205 15.67 18.60 17.66
N LEU A 206 14.74 18.64 16.72
CA LEU A 206 15.00 18.71 15.28
C LEU A 206 15.81 19.98 14.98
N ASP A 207 17.12 19.85 14.87
CA ASP A 207 17.96 20.81 14.18
C ASP A 207 17.76 20.61 12.67
N ALA A 208 17.03 21.52 12.04
CA ALA A 208 16.68 21.44 10.62
C ALA A 208 17.95 21.37 9.72
N GLY A 209 19.08 21.99 10.12
CA GLY A 209 20.36 21.90 9.42
C GLY A 209 20.94 20.50 9.48
N LEU A 210 21.00 19.92 10.68
CA LEU A 210 21.52 18.56 10.87
C LEU A 210 20.63 17.51 10.17
N LEU A 211 19.30 17.72 10.13
CA LEU A 211 18.39 16.85 9.41
C LEU A 211 18.62 16.91 7.90
N TYR A 212 18.81 18.13 7.35
CA TYR A 212 19.12 18.34 5.94
C TYR A 212 20.44 17.66 5.56
N ASP A 213 21.50 17.87 6.32
CA ASP A 213 22.82 17.29 6.03
C ASP A 213 22.81 15.76 6.09
N LYS A 214 22.16 15.18 7.10
CA LYS A 214 21.99 13.73 7.19
C LYS A 214 21.15 13.15 6.04
N THR A 215 20.05 13.82 5.70
CA THR A 215 19.18 13.38 4.58
C THR A 215 19.94 13.45 3.27
N LEU A 216 20.67 14.55 3.03
CA LEU A 216 21.48 14.73 1.83
C LEU A 216 22.59 13.66 1.75
N TYR A 217 23.26 13.37 2.86
CA TYR A 217 24.30 12.32 2.91
C TYR A 217 23.70 10.94 2.57
N HIS A 218 22.56 10.57 3.16
CA HIS A 218 21.90 9.30 2.87
C HIS A 218 21.40 9.19 1.42
N LEU A 219 20.86 10.27 0.87
CA LEU A 219 20.47 10.31 -0.54
C LEU A 219 21.67 10.13 -1.47
N LYS A 220 22.78 10.81 -1.19
CA LYS A 220 24.02 10.64 -1.95
C LYS A 220 24.59 9.22 -1.82
N ALA A 221 24.52 8.61 -0.64
CA ALA A 221 24.96 7.23 -0.43
C ALA A 221 24.12 6.24 -1.25
N LEU A 222 22.79 6.37 -1.23
CA LEU A 222 21.87 5.54 -2.04
C LEU A 222 22.10 5.74 -3.54
N LEU A 223 22.32 6.98 -3.99
CA LEU A 223 22.65 7.27 -5.38
C LEU A 223 24.00 6.67 -5.77
N GLY A 224 25.00 6.74 -4.88
CA GLY A 224 26.31 6.12 -5.10
C GLY A 224 26.22 4.60 -5.27
N GLU A 225 25.39 3.92 -4.49
CA GLU A 225 25.14 2.48 -4.65
C GLU A 225 24.52 2.13 -6.01
N VAL A 226 23.54 2.93 -6.45
CA VAL A 226 22.81 2.70 -7.72
C VAL A 226 23.67 3.09 -8.94
N THR A 227 24.39 4.22 -8.86
CA THR A 227 25.17 4.77 -10.00
C THR A 227 26.61 4.29 -10.02
N ARG A 228 27.10 3.64 -8.97
CA ARG A 228 28.51 3.27 -8.73
C ARG A 228 29.46 4.48 -8.66
N LEU A 229 28.93 5.66 -8.38
CA LEU A 229 29.71 6.88 -8.15
C LEU A 229 30.10 6.99 -6.67
N SER A 230 31.21 7.64 -6.37
CA SER A 230 31.58 7.92 -4.99
C SER A 230 30.63 8.99 -4.40
N VAL A 231 30.25 8.85 -3.11
CA VAL A 231 29.36 9.80 -2.41
C VAL A 231 29.86 11.25 -2.52
N GLY A 232 31.18 11.44 -2.54
CA GLY A 232 31.79 12.77 -2.67
C GLY A 232 31.74 13.38 -4.07
N SER A 233 31.48 12.59 -5.11
CA SER A 233 31.33 13.06 -6.49
C SER A 233 29.91 13.37 -6.92
N ILE A 234 28.92 13.19 -6.02
CA ILE A 234 27.53 13.49 -6.28
C ILE A 234 27.23 14.89 -5.76
N GLU A 235 27.05 15.85 -6.65
CA GLU A 235 26.67 17.22 -6.30
C GLU A 235 25.15 17.35 -6.20
N ALA A 236 24.64 18.01 -5.13
CA ALA A 236 23.20 18.09 -4.85
C ALA A 236 22.42 18.97 -5.85
N GLN A 237 23.10 19.77 -6.65
CA GLN A 237 22.52 20.72 -7.60
C GLN A 237 22.83 20.41 -9.07
N GLU A 238 23.59 19.36 -9.36
CA GLU A 238 23.85 18.94 -10.73
C GLU A 238 22.79 17.98 -11.25
N PRO A 239 22.36 18.12 -12.52
CA PRO A 239 21.48 17.14 -13.17
C PRO A 239 22.16 15.77 -13.24
N LEU A 240 21.43 14.70 -12.98
CA LEU A 240 21.91 13.31 -13.07
C LEU A 240 22.12 12.83 -14.53
N GLU A 241 21.91 13.69 -15.52
CA GLU A 241 22.10 13.41 -16.93
C GLU A 241 23.51 13.86 -17.37
N ARG A 242 24.45 12.94 -17.34
CA ARG A 242 25.64 12.91 -18.19
C ARG A 242 25.99 11.49 -18.55
#